data_a690a86081e7166b0be1978e692601d4
#
_entry.id   a690a86081e7166b0be1978e692601d4
#
_cell.length_a   1.000
_cell.length_b   1.000
_cell.length_c   1.000
_cell.angle_alpha   90.00
_cell.angle_beta   90.00
_cell.angle_gamma   90.00
#
_symmetry.space_group_name_H-M   'P 1'
#
loop_
_entity.id
_entity.type
_entity.pdbx_description
1 polymer ?
#
loop_
_entity_poly.entity_id
_entity_poly.type
_entity_poly.pdbx_seq_one_letter_code
_entity_poly.pdbx_strand_id
1 'polypeptide(L)'
;MRLLRMLADACPEDLCVVPEPAVELGPQMEFDPDLVVIRVDQVVGTKLTEPPLLVIEIRSPSTALVDLNRKKSAYGRFGVPSYWIVNPDPPRPELTVFELRDGRYAPAAETARPFTAARPFTVTIDPARLTAGLAH
;
A
#
# COMPACT_ATOMS: atom_id res chain seq x y z
N MET A 1 -14.18 0.70 4.10
CA MET A 1 -13.36 -0.05 3.13
C MET A 1 -12.91 -1.37 3.74
N ARG A 2 -13.11 -2.46 3.02
CA ARG A 2 -12.76 -3.81 3.53
C ARG A 2 -11.25 -4.01 3.72
N LEU A 3 -10.45 -3.48 2.81
CA LEU A 3 -9.01 -3.60 2.91
C LEU A 3 -8.48 -2.96 4.20
N LEU A 4 -8.94 -1.75 4.50
CA LEU A 4 -8.58 -1.06 5.73
C LEU A 4 -8.95 -1.89 6.96
N ARG A 5 -10.14 -2.48 6.96
CA ARG A 5 -10.61 -3.30 8.07
C ARG A 5 -9.76 -4.56 8.24
N MET A 6 -9.46 -5.26 7.14
CA MET A 6 -8.61 -6.46 7.19
C MET A 6 -7.25 -6.16 7.77
N LEU A 7 -6.65 -5.05 7.33
CA LEU A 7 -5.34 -4.64 7.82
C LEU A 7 -5.41 -4.21 9.29
N ALA A 8 -6.39 -3.40 9.64
CA ALA A 8 -6.53 -2.91 11.01
C ALA A 8 -6.77 -4.04 12.00
N ASP A 9 -7.57 -5.04 11.62
CA ASP A 9 -7.85 -6.19 12.48
C ASP A 9 -6.62 -7.05 12.76
N ALA A 10 -5.68 -7.12 11.82
CA ALA A 10 -4.46 -7.90 11.96
C ALA A 10 -3.28 -7.08 12.48
N CYS A 11 -3.43 -5.76 12.58
CA CYS A 11 -2.32 -4.84 12.88
C CYS A 11 -1.88 -4.96 14.33
N PRO A 12 -0.57 -5.14 14.61
CA PRO A 12 -0.05 -5.13 15.98
C PRO A 12 -0.16 -3.74 16.61
N GLU A 13 -0.06 -3.69 17.93
CA GLU A 13 -0.24 -2.45 18.70
C GLU A 13 0.82 -1.38 18.43
N ASP A 14 2.01 -1.77 18.02
CA ASP A 14 3.10 -0.84 17.73
C ASP A 14 3.03 -0.26 16.32
N LEU A 15 2.09 -0.74 15.51
CA LEU A 15 1.87 -0.26 14.14
C LEU A 15 0.49 0.35 14.01
N CYS A 16 0.31 1.09 12.91
CA CYS A 16 -0.93 1.81 12.65
C CYS A 16 -1.22 1.82 11.17
N VAL A 17 -2.47 1.55 10.80
CA VAL A 17 -2.95 1.64 9.42
C VAL A 17 -3.63 2.99 9.25
N VAL A 18 -3.15 3.80 8.30
CA VAL A 18 -3.64 5.16 8.10
C VAL A 18 -4.17 5.31 6.66
N PRO A 19 -5.44 5.70 6.50
CA PRO A 19 -5.97 5.98 5.16
C PRO A 19 -5.62 7.40 4.73
N GLU A 20 -5.29 7.53 3.47
CA GLU A 20 -5.08 8.79 2.76
C GLU A 20 -4.17 9.80 3.50
N PRO A 21 -2.99 9.38 4.00
CA PRO A 21 -2.10 10.33 4.64
C PRO A 21 -1.39 11.20 3.60
N ALA A 22 -0.92 12.37 4.02
CA ALA A 22 0.00 13.15 3.22
C ALA A 22 1.42 12.64 3.50
N VAL A 23 2.11 12.17 2.47
CA VAL A 23 3.48 11.67 2.56
C VAL A 23 4.39 12.61 1.79
N GLU A 24 5.32 13.25 2.49
CA GLU A 24 6.30 14.16 1.89
C GLU A 24 7.59 13.41 1.61
N LEU A 25 7.89 13.18 0.33
CA LEU A 25 9.04 12.41 -0.10
C LEU A 25 10.28 13.28 -0.34
N GLY A 26 10.10 14.58 -0.38
CA GLY A 26 11.16 15.54 -0.61
C GLY A 26 10.61 16.95 -0.62
N PRO A 27 11.46 17.98 -0.86
CA PRO A 27 11.06 19.38 -0.69
C PRO A 27 9.85 19.82 -1.51
N GLN A 28 9.59 19.18 -2.64
CA GLN A 28 8.48 19.55 -3.52
C GLN A 28 7.75 18.33 -4.04
N MET A 29 7.79 17.24 -3.28
CA MET A 29 7.13 16.01 -3.69
C MET A 29 6.29 15.47 -2.54
N GLU A 30 4.99 15.48 -2.74
CA GLU A 30 4.04 14.95 -1.78
C GLU A 30 3.05 14.06 -2.50
N PHE A 31 2.79 12.87 -1.93
CA PHE A 31 1.76 11.97 -2.42
C PHE A 31 0.76 11.69 -1.31
N ASP A 32 -0.46 11.34 -1.72
CA ASP A 32 -1.53 10.93 -0.80
C ASP A 32 -1.94 9.50 -1.14
N PRO A 33 -1.14 8.48 -0.72
CA PRO A 33 -1.49 7.10 -1.02
C PRO A 33 -2.80 6.69 -0.36
N ASP A 34 -3.46 5.68 -0.92
CA ASP A 34 -4.76 5.24 -0.40
C ASP A 34 -4.66 4.72 1.02
N LEU A 35 -3.62 3.93 1.31
CA LEU A 35 -3.37 3.41 2.65
C LEU A 35 -1.87 3.31 2.90
N VAL A 36 -1.47 3.51 4.15
CA VAL A 36 -0.11 3.20 4.60
C VAL A 36 -0.16 2.44 5.92
N VAL A 37 0.91 1.71 6.21
CA VAL A 37 1.18 1.16 7.53
C VAL A 37 2.44 1.84 8.05
N ILE A 38 2.37 2.40 9.24
CA ILE A 38 3.46 3.12 9.89
C ILE A 38 3.66 2.60 11.31
N ARG A 39 4.83 2.89 11.88
CA ARG A 39 5.01 2.74 13.33
C ARG A 39 4.22 3.84 14.03
N VAL A 40 3.68 3.52 15.19
CA VAL A 40 2.94 4.51 15.98
C VAL A 40 3.79 5.75 16.30
N ASP A 41 5.11 5.56 16.47
CA ASP A 41 6.03 6.66 16.77
C ASP A 41 6.33 7.57 15.56
N GLN A 42 5.87 7.21 14.36
CA GLN A 42 6.00 8.07 13.18
C GLN A 42 4.90 9.14 13.10
N VAL A 43 3.88 9.05 13.93
CA VAL A 43 2.77 10.00 13.92
C VAL A 43 3.19 11.29 14.59
N VAL A 44 3.80 12.19 13.81
CA VAL A 44 4.26 13.51 14.31
C VAL A 44 3.82 14.56 13.29
N GLY A 45 2.99 15.52 13.74
CA GLY A 45 2.51 16.57 12.87
C GLY A 45 1.43 16.11 11.90
N THR A 46 1.30 16.82 10.76
CA THR A 46 0.23 16.58 9.78
C THR A 46 0.68 15.81 8.56
N LYS A 47 1.98 15.57 8.41
CA LYS A 47 2.54 14.86 7.26
C LYS A 47 3.54 13.82 7.72
N LEU A 48 3.63 12.74 6.94
CA LEU A 48 4.67 11.75 7.12
C LEU A 48 5.90 12.18 6.33
N THR A 49 7.02 12.30 7.00
CA THR A 49 8.29 12.71 6.40
C THR A 49 9.33 11.60 6.40
N GLU A 50 9.00 10.47 7.03
CA GLU A 50 9.81 9.26 7.02
C GLU A 50 9.09 8.17 6.27
N PRO A 51 9.82 7.20 5.67
CA PRO A 51 9.17 6.14 4.91
C PRO A 51 8.18 5.34 5.76
N PRO A 52 6.93 5.17 5.28
CA PRO A 52 6.05 4.17 5.87
C PRO A 52 6.63 2.78 5.67
N LEU A 53 6.14 1.80 6.43
CA LEU A 53 6.52 0.40 6.27
C LEU A 53 5.88 -0.23 5.04
N LEU A 54 4.68 0.24 4.68
CA LEU A 54 3.91 -0.25 3.56
C LEU A 54 3.11 0.90 2.97
N VAL A 55 3.12 1.00 1.64
CA VAL A 55 2.23 1.87 0.87
C VAL A 55 1.34 1.00 0.00
N ILE A 56 0.04 1.29 0.01
CA ILE A 56 -0.94 0.59 -0.82
C ILE A 56 -1.65 1.60 -1.70
N GLU A 57 -1.64 1.35 -3.02
CA GLU A 57 -2.40 2.12 -4.00
C GLU A 57 -3.49 1.25 -4.59
N ILE A 58 -4.70 1.79 -4.66
CA ILE A 58 -5.84 1.10 -5.27
C ILE A 58 -6.03 1.67 -6.66
N ARG A 59 -5.90 0.82 -7.68
CA ARG A 59 -6.11 1.25 -9.07
C ARG A 59 -7.58 1.59 -9.30
N SER A 60 -7.77 2.66 -10.06
CA SER A 60 -9.09 3.03 -10.59
C SER A 60 -8.99 3.12 -12.11
N PRO A 61 -10.13 3.15 -12.83
CA PRO A 61 -10.10 3.31 -14.28
C PRO A 61 -9.38 4.58 -14.73
N SER A 62 -9.32 5.60 -13.87
CA SER A 62 -8.65 6.86 -14.19
C SER A 62 -7.16 6.86 -13.85
N THR A 63 -6.65 5.83 -13.20
CA THR A 63 -5.24 5.76 -12.81
C THR A 63 -4.40 5.26 -13.98
N ALA A 64 -3.53 6.12 -14.51
CA ALA A 64 -2.64 5.75 -15.60
C ALA A 64 -1.50 4.87 -15.10
N LEU A 65 -1.10 3.90 -15.94
CA LEU A 65 0.03 3.01 -15.63
C LEU A 65 1.32 3.80 -15.44
N VAL A 66 1.51 4.87 -16.23
CA VAL A 66 2.68 5.75 -16.11
C VAL A 66 2.73 6.39 -14.72
N ASP A 67 1.58 6.82 -14.19
CA ASP A 67 1.52 7.42 -12.86
C ASP A 67 1.88 6.41 -11.76
N LEU A 68 1.39 5.18 -11.87
CA LEU A 68 1.72 4.11 -10.93
C LEU A 68 3.21 3.79 -10.96
N ASN A 69 3.82 3.75 -12.15
CA ASN A 69 5.25 3.49 -12.27
C ASN A 69 6.09 4.64 -11.70
N ARG A 70 5.65 5.87 -11.89
CA ARG A 70 6.32 7.04 -11.33
C ARG A 70 6.28 7.01 -9.81
N LYS A 71 5.12 6.72 -9.23
CA LYS A 71 4.97 6.60 -7.78
C LYS A 71 5.80 5.46 -7.22
N LYS A 72 5.80 4.30 -7.89
CA LYS A 72 6.61 3.16 -7.50
C LYS A 72 8.09 3.53 -7.42
N SER A 73 8.62 4.21 -8.43
CA SER A 73 10.00 4.66 -8.42
C SER A 73 10.29 5.63 -7.27
N ALA A 74 9.38 6.56 -7.02
CA ALA A 74 9.52 7.55 -5.96
C ALA A 74 9.50 6.89 -4.58
N TYR A 75 8.58 5.99 -4.33
CA TYR A 75 8.50 5.27 -3.05
C TYR A 75 9.74 4.39 -2.83
N GLY A 76 10.27 3.77 -3.90
CA GLY A 76 11.48 2.98 -3.80
C GLY A 76 12.69 3.83 -3.41
N ARG A 77 12.85 5.00 -4.02
CA ARG A 77 13.93 5.93 -3.66
C ARG A 77 13.77 6.46 -2.24
N PHE A 78 12.54 6.67 -1.81
CA PHE A 78 12.24 7.12 -0.45
C PHE A 78 12.57 6.05 0.60
N GLY A 79 12.53 4.78 0.20
CA GLY A 79 12.89 3.67 1.09
C GLY A 79 11.71 2.97 1.73
N VAL A 80 10.53 3.00 1.09
CA VAL A 80 9.35 2.26 1.57
C VAL A 80 9.58 0.76 1.36
N PRO A 81 9.64 -0.06 2.44
CA PRO A 81 10.01 -1.47 2.30
C PRO A 81 9.05 -2.31 1.48
N SER A 82 7.75 -2.06 1.58
CA SER A 82 6.73 -2.84 0.88
C SER A 82 5.76 -1.92 0.13
N TYR A 83 5.42 -2.29 -1.09
CA TYR A 83 4.51 -1.53 -1.94
C TYR A 83 3.51 -2.48 -2.60
N TRP A 84 2.22 -2.24 -2.37
CA TRP A 84 1.16 -3.08 -2.92
C TRP A 84 0.28 -2.26 -3.86
N ILE A 85 -0.12 -2.88 -4.97
CA ILE A 85 -1.11 -2.33 -5.87
C ILE A 85 -2.31 -3.26 -5.87
N VAL A 86 -3.47 -2.71 -5.58
CA VAL A 86 -4.75 -3.43 -5.59
C VAL A 86 -5.51 -3.02 -6.84
N ASN A 87 -5.86 -3.99 -7.67
CA ASN A 87 -6.75 -3.79 -8.80
C ASN A 87 -8.09 -4.44 -8.47
N PRO A 88 -9.11 -3.65 -8.11
CA PRO A 88 -10.40 -4.21 -7.71
C PRO A 88 -11.32 -4.54 -8.88
N ASP A 89 -10.92 -4.22 -10.11
CA ASP A 89 -11.80 -4.29 -11.27
C ASP A 89 -12.17 -5.71 -11.67
N PRO A 90 -13.47 -5.99 -11.90
CA PRO A 90 -13.87 -7.26 -12.49
C PRO A 90 -13.30 -7.39 -13.92
N PRO A 91 -13.21 -8.60 -14.46
CA PRO A 91 -13.71 -9.83 -13.86
C PRO A 91 -12.79 -10.48 -12.85
N ARG A 92 -11.56 -9.98 -12.68
CA ARG A 92 -10.61 -10.64 -11.79
C ARG A 92 -9.81 -9.62 -10.98
N PRO A 93 -10.28 -9.33 -9.74
CA PRO A 93 -9.50 -8.49 -8.84
C PRO A 93 -8.14 -9.13 -8.53
N GLU A 94 -7.11 -8.30 -8.47
CA GLU A 94 -5.75 -8.76 -8.27
C GLU A 94 -5.00 -7.90 -7.24
N LEU A 95 -4.05 -8.54 -6.57
CA LEU A 95 -3.10 -7.90 -5.67
C LEU A 95 -1.69 -8.11 -6.24
N THR A 96 -0.94 -7.03 -6.38
CA THR A 96 0.48 -7.08 -6.73
C THR A 96 1.29 -6.59 -5.55
N VAL A 97 2.27 -7.38 -5.13
CA VAL A 97 3.12 -7.11 -3.98
C VAL A 97 4.56 -6.93 -4.44
N PHE A 98 5.16 -5.81 -4.05
CA PHE A 98 6.58 -5.54 -4.29
C PHE A 98 7.30 -5.40 -2.96
N GLU A 99 8.52 -5.94 -2.89
CA GLU A 99 9.41 -5.78 -1.74
C GLU A 99 10.68 -5.05 -2.18
N LEU A 100 11.13 -4.10 -1.38
CA LEU A 100 12.31 -3.31 -1.69
C LEU A 100 13.58 -4.14 -1.44
N ARG A 101 14.41 -4.26 -2.47
CA ARG A 101 15.69 -4.97 -2.39
C ARG A 101 16.74 -4.14 -3.09
N ASP A 102 17.78 -3.75 -2.36
CA ASP A 102 18.90 -2.97 -2.91
C ASP A 102 18.42 -1.71 -3.65
N GLY A 103 17.44 -1.02 -3.06
CA GLY A 103 16.91 0.23 -3.60
C GLY A 103 15.92 0.08 -4.74
N ARG A 104 15.53 -1.15 -5.10
CA ARG A 104 14.57 -1.42 -6.17
C ARG A 104 13.50 -2.39 -5.71
N TYR A 105 12.28 -2.20 -6.23
CA TYR A 105 11.21 -3.12 -5.95
C TYR A 105 11.32 -4.38 -6.81
N ALA A 106 11.33 -5.53 -6.11
CA ALA A 106 11.26 -6.83 -6.73
C ALA A 106 9.83 -7.38 -6.56
N PRO A 107 9.22 -7.97 -7.60
CA PRO A 107 7.91 -8.56 -7.46
C PRO A 107 7.96 -9.75 -6.51
N ALA A 108 7.08 -9.73 -5.51
CA ALA A 108 6.94 -10.82 -4.54
C ALA A 108 5.71 -11.67 -4.82
N ALA A 109 4.64 -11.05 -5.34
CA ALA A 109 3.41 -11.77 -5.71
C ALA A 109 2.59 -10.95 -6.70
N GLU A 110 1.86 -11.64 -7.54
CA GLU A 110 0.82 -11.08 -8.39
C GLU A 110 -0.27 -12.14 -8.45
N THR A 111 -1.40 -11.91 -7.78
CA THR A 111 -2.36 -12.99 -7.56
C THR A 111 -3.79 -12.48 -7.42
N ALA A 112 -4.73 -13.28 -7.92
CA ALA A 112 -6.16 -13.11 -7.69
C ALA A 112 -6.65 -13.99 -6.54
N ARG A 113 -5.79 -14.82 -5.96
CA ARG A 113 -6.11 -15.74 -4.87
C ARG A 113 -5.71 -15.13 -3.53
N PRO A 114 -6.23 -15.67 -2.41
CA PRO A 114 -5.79 -15.21 -1.10
C PRO A 114 -4.27 -15.27 -0.97
N PHE A 115 -3.70 -14.19 -0.45
CA PHE A 115 -2.27 -14.04 -0.26
C PHE A 115 -1.98 -13.70 1.20
N THR A 116 -1.05 -14.44 1.82
CA THR A 116 -0.62 -14.15 3.18
C THR A 116 0.71 -13.42 3.13
N ALA A 117 0.69 -12.16 3.54
CA ALA A 117 1.89 -11.34 3.67
C ALA A 117 2.57 -11.64 5.01
N ALA A 118 3.90 -11.58 5.01
CA ALA A 118 4.68 -11.63 6.24
C ALA A 118 5.08 -10.24 6.72
N ARG A 119 5.04 -9.25 5.85
CA ARG A 119 5.48 -7.87 6.12
C ARG A 119 4.44 -6.88 5.70
N PRO A 120 4.28 -5.80 6.47
CA PRO A 120 4.93 -5.45 7.74
C PRO A 120 4.44 -6.27 8.92
N PHE A 121 3.38 -7.04 8.77
CA PHE A 121 2.87 -7.99 9.75
C PHE A 121 2.11 -9.09 9.01
N THR A 122 1.90 -10.22 9.65
CA THR A 122 1.17 -11.33 9.04
C THR A 122 -0.29 -10.97 8.83
N VAL A 123 -0.73 -11.00 7.58
CA VAL A 123 -2.12 -10.73 7.22
C VAL A 123 -2.45 -11.46 5.93
N THR A 124 -3.66 -12.02 5.85
CA THR A 124 -4.15 -12.66 4.63
C THR A 124 -5.13 -11.73 3.94
N ILE A 125 -4.86 -11.44 2.67
CA ILE A 125 -5.70 -10.61 1.82
C ILE A 125 -6.29 -11.48 0.72
N ASP A 126 -7.62 -11.48 0.61
CA ASP A 126 -8.33 -12.14 -0.48
C ASP A 126 -8.81 -11.09 -1.46
N PRO A 127 -8.19 -10.97 -2.65
CA PRO A 127 -8.58 -9.95 -3.63
C PRO A 127 -10.05 -10.00 -4.02
N ALA A 128 -10.63 -11.19 -4.08
CA ALA A 128 -12.05 -11.34 -4.44
C ALA A 128 -12.99 -10.64 -3.44
N ARG A 129 -12.60 -10.57 -2.18
CA ARG A 129 -13.40 -9.90 -1.14
C ARG A 129 -13.31 -8.39 -1.21
N LEU A 130 -12.22 -7.86 -1.77
CA LEU A 130 -12.02 -6.43 -1.85
C LEU A 130 -13.01 -5.77 -2.83
N THR A 131 -13.34 -6.47 -3.93
CA THR A 131 -14.29 -5.98 -4.92
C THR A 131 -15.65 -5.66 -4.31
N ALA A 132 -16.15 -6.53 -3.45
CA ALA A 132 -17.46 -6.33 -2.83
C ALA A 132 -17.52 -5.06 -1.97
N GLY A 133 -16.40 -4.67 -1.37
CA GLY A 133 -16.32 -3.45 -0.56
C GLY A 133 -16.05 -2.20 -1.38
N LEU A 134 -15.44 -2.34 -2.55
CA LEU A 134 -15.05 -1.22 -3.40
C LEU A 134 -16.06 -0.92 -4.51
N ALA A 135 -17.00 -1.81 -4.74
CA ALA A 135 -18.01 -1.66 -5.80
C ALA A 135 -19.16 -0.73 -5.40
N HIS A 136 -19.13 -0.19 -4.22
CA HIS A 136 -20.20 0.68 -3.72
C HIS A 136 -19.76 2.12 -3.58
#